data_b09a05409fd9fd7b60e27da54a8202b4
#
_entry.id   b09a05409fd9fd7b60e27da54a8202b4
#
_cell.length_a   1.000
_cell.length_b   1.000
_cell.length_c   1.000
_cell.angle_alpha   90.00
_cell.angle_beta   90.00
_cell.angle_gamma   90.00
#
_symmetry.space_group_name_H-M   'P 1'
#
loop_
_entity.id
_entity.type
_entity.pdbx_description
1 polymer ?
#
loop_
_entity_poly.entity_id
_entity_poly.type
_entity_poly.pdbx_seq_one_letter_code
_entity_poly.pdbx_strand_id
1 'polypeptide(L)'
;SEGEVLGFLGPNGAGKSTTMKVITGFLSPSAGVVEIDGYDIVEDPIKAKALVGYLPEGAPCYEDMSVFEFLSFIAEIRGFRNEEMTTRVQHVLELVDLQSVRRQSIGTLSKGFKRRVGLAQAIMHDPKVLILDEPTDGLDPNQKHHVRNLIKNLAKDKIVIISTHILEEVTAVCTRAIIINGGKIVADGTPSELESKSRYHHSIVVTFSTTYNVQDDLFELSDDVT
;
A
#
# COMPACT_ATOMS: atom_id res chain seq x y z
N SER A 1 15.36 -3.99 -0.80
CA SER A 1 15.99 -4.48 -2.06
C SER A 1 14.98 -4.46 -3.19
N GLU A 2 15.42 -4.36 -4.45
CA GLU A 2 14.55 -4.56 -5.61
C GLU A 2 13.85 -5.92 -5.50
N GLY A 3 12.57 -6.00 -5.85
CA GLY A 3 11.75 -7.18 -5.65
C GLY A 3 11.15 -7.33 -4.25
N GLU A 4 11.45 -6.42 -3.32
CA GLU A 4 10.95 -6.47 -1.96
C GLU A 4 9.63 -5.69 -1.83
N VAL A 5 8.63 -6.32 -1.21
CA VAL A 5 7.41 -5.66 -0.74
C VAL A 5 7.44 -5.63 0.79
N LEU A 6 7.67 -4.43 1.34
CA LEU A 6 7.69 -4.20 2.77
C LEU A 6 6.30 -3.79 3.27
N GLY A 7 5.71 -4.59 4.15
CA GLY A 7 4.48 -4.27 4.86
C GLY A 7 4.74 -3.44 6.13
N PHE A 8 4.04 -2.33 6.28
CA PHE A 8 4.07 -1.51 7.50
C PHE A 8 2.74 -1.69 8.23
N LEU A 9 2.69 -2.64 9.16
CA LEU A 9 1.48 -3.09 9.85
C LEU A 9 1.34 -2.40 11.21
N GLY A 10 0.12 -2.02 11.55
CA GLY A 10 -0.19 -1.48 12.87
C GLY A 10 -1.61 -0.93 12.97
N PRO A 11 -2.14 -0.76 14.18
CA PRO A 11 -3.48 -0.19 14.39
C PRO A 11 -3.55 1.26 13.91
N ASN A 12 -4.78 1.77 13.83
CA ASN A 12 -4.98 3.20 13.56
C ASN A 12 -4.34 4.04 14.67
N GLY A 13 -3.66 5.13 14.30
CA GLY A 13 -2.91 5.96 15.24
C GLY A 13 -1.51 5.42 15.63
N ALA A 14 -1.08 4.27 15.12
CA ALA A 14 0.24 3.71 15.40
C ALA A 14 1.42 4.53 14.85
N GLY A 15 1.17 5.46 13.91
CA GLY A 15 2.19 6.30 13.27
C GLY A 15 2.51 5.91 11.82
N LYS A 16 1.79 4.94 11.21
CA LYS A 16 2.03 4.48 9.83
C LYS A 16 2.03 5.62 8.81
N SER A 17 0.91 6.32 8.65
CA SER A 17 0.77 7.41 7.67
C SER A 17 1.69 8.59 7.98
N THR A 18 2.01 8.87 9.24
CA THR A 18 3.00 9.87 9.62
C THR A 18 4.39 9.46 9.11
N THR A 19 4.78 8.22 9.30
CA THR A 19 6.06 7.69 8.79
C THR A 19 6.10 7.76 7.26
N MET A 20 5.03 7.37 6.56
CA MET A 20 4.95 7.48 5.09
C MET A 20 5.10 8.92 4.63
N LYS A 21 4.45 9.87 5.30
CA LYS A 21 4.57 11.31 4.99
C LYS A 21 5.97 11.86 5.24
N VAL A 22 6.69 11.35 6.24
CA VAL A 22 8.10 11.73 6.48
C VAL A 22 9.00 11.14 5.39
N ILE A 23 8.87 9.86 5.06
CA ILE A 23 9.68 9.21 4.02
C ILE A 23 9.46 9.85 2.65
N THR A 24 8.24 10.31 2.34
CA THR A 24 7.92 11.00 1.08
C THR A 24 8.27 12.50 1.07
N GLY A 25 8.79 13.02 2.18
CA GLY A 25 9.13 14.43 2.34
C GLY A 25 7.91 15.37 2.37
N PHE A 26 6.75 14.82 2.75
CA PHE A 26 5.54 15.62 2.98
C PHE A 26 5.56 16.28 4.37
N LEU A 27 6.21 15.63 5.33
CA LEU A 27 6.52 16.14 6.66
C LEU A 27 8.03 16.08 6.89
N SER A 28 8.59 17.14 7.43
CA SER A 28 10.00 17.13 7.86
C SER A 28 10.15 16.32 9.14
N PRO A 29 11.18 15.46 9.27
CA PRO A 29 11.47 14.77 10.52
C PRO A 29 11.90 15.77 11.59
N SER A 30 11.49 15.57 12.85
CA SER A 30 11.95 16.37 13.99
C SER A 30 13.38 16.01 14.40
N ALA A 31 13.82 14.79 14.08
CA ALA A 31 15.17 14.28 14.30
C ALA A 31 15.40 13.05 13.42
N GLY A 32 16.67 12.69 13.20
CA GLY A 32 17.04 11.60 12.31
C GLY A 32 17.13 12.02 10.85
N VAL A 33 17.48 11.07 9.99
CA VAL A 33 17.72 11.27 8.56
C VAL A 33 16.88 10.28 7.77
N VAL A 34 16.36 10.69 6.61
CA VAL A 34 15.72 9.83 5.64
C VAL A 34 16.44 9.98 4.32
N GLU A 35 17.03 8.89 3.86
CA GLU A 35 17.74 8.82 2.59
C GLU A 35 17.05 7.88 1.61
N ILE A 36 16.99 8.28 0.35
CA ILE A 36 16.46 7.48 -0.77
C ILE A 36 17.51 7.45 -1.85
N ASP A 37 18.10 6.27 -2.05
CA ASP A 37 19.17 6.06 -3.02
C ASP A 37 20.33 7.07 -2.86
N GLY A 38 20.71 7.36 -1.59
CA GLY A 38 21.78 8.28 -1.23
C GLY A 38 21.40 9.77 -1.24
N TYR A 39 20.14 10.12 -1.51
CA TYR A 39 19.66 11.50 -1.43
C TYR A 39 18.84 11.70 -0.14
N ASP A 40 19.28 12.66 0.69
CA ASP A 40 18.50 13.09 1.85
C ASP A 40 17.21 13.79 1.44
N ILE A 41 16.09 13.42 2.06
CA ILE A 41 14.77 13.97 1.71
C ILE A 41 14.64 15.45 2.09
N VAL A 42 15.46 15.96 3.00
CA VAL A 42 15.46 17.36 3.45
C VAL A 42 16.48 18.19 2.67
N GLU A 43 17.70 17.68 2.51
CA GLU A 43 18.80 18.40 1.84
C GLU A 43 18.70 18.35 0.30
N ASP A 44 18.30 17.20 -0.26
CA ASP A 44 18.12 16.97 -1.69
C ASP A 44 16.66 16.60 -2.10
N PRO A 45 15.64 17.37 -1.70
CA PRO A 45 14.24 16.97 -1.79
C PRO A 45 13.76 16.68 -3.22
N ILE A 46 14.27 17.40 -4.21
CA ILE A 46 13.88 17.22 -5.62
C ILE A 46 14.39 15.89 -6.14
N LYS A 47 15.65 15.56 -5.87
CA LYS A 47 16.27 14.31 -6.32
C LYS A 47 15.63 13.11 -5.62
N ALA A 48 15.47 13.18 -4.28
CA ALA A 48 14.83 12.13 -3.51
C ALA A 48 13.39 11.88 -3.96
N LYS A 49 12.57 12.94 -4.11
CA LYS A 49 11.16 12.84 -4.55
C LYS A 49 11.01 12.38 -6.00
N ALA A 50 12.01 12.60 -6.86
CA ALA A 50 11.99 12.07 -8.22
C ALA A 50 12.07 10.54 -8.26
N LEU A 51 12.62 9.90 -7.22
CA LEU A 51 12.75 8.46 -7.10
C LEU A 51 11.53 7.79 -6.43
N VAL A 52 10.60 8.59 -5.90
CA VAL A 52 9.46 8.10 -5.11
C VAL A 52 8.15 8.30 -5.82
N GLY A 53 7.38 7.24 -5.95
CA GLY A 53 5.96 7.29 -6.21
C GLY A 53 5.17 7.16 -4.90
N TYR A 54 4.17 7.99 -4.71
CA TYR A 54 3.37 7.99 -3.49
C TYR A 54 1.88 7.96 -3.77
N LEU A 55 1.21 6.96 -3.23
CA LEU A 55 -0.25 6.89 -3.13
C LEU A 55 -0.64 7.16 -1.68
N PRO A 56 -1.13 8.34 -1.33
CA PRO A 56 -1.64 8.63 0.01
C PRO A 56 -2.98 7.94 0.27
N GLU A 57 -3.34 7.83 1.53
CA GLU A 57 -4.68 7.43 1.95
C GLU A 57 -5.74 8.31 1.28
N GLY A 58 -6.86 7.71 0.85
CA GLY A 58 -7.94 8.42 0.15
C GLY A 58 -7.68 8.68 -1.34
N ALA A 59 -6.46 8.50 -1.85
CA ALA A 59 -6.10 8.72 -3.26
C ALA A 59 -6.66 10.05 -3.82
N PRO A 60 -6.25 11.23 -3.28
CA PRO A 60 -6.78 12.51 -3.69
C PRO A 60 -6.52 12.78 -5.17
N CYS A 61 -7.57 13.14 -5.90
CA CYS A 61 -7.54 13.46 -7.32
C CYS A 61 -8.40 14.71 -7.58
N TYR A 62 -8.21 15.31 -8.74
CA TYR A 62 -9.11 16.38 -9.22
C TYR A 62 -10.38 15.76 -9.81
N GLU A 63 -11.46 15.80 -9.05
CA GLU A 63 -12.69 15.06 -9.36
C GLU A 63 -13.40 15.56 -10.65
N ASP A 64 -13.22 16.84 -11.00
CA ASP A 64 -13.79 17.47 -12.19
C ASP A 64 -13.05 17.10 -13.50
N MET A 65 -11.82 16.59 -13.39
CA MET A 65 -11.04 16.16 -14.53
C MET A 65 -11.43 14.74 -14.97
N SER A 66 -11.32 14.46 -16.27
CA SER A 66 -11.32 13.07 -16.73
C SER A 66 -10.01 12.36 -16.30
N VAL A 67 -10.04 11.03 -16.28
CA VAL A 67 -8.84 10.24 -15.94
C VAL A 67 -7.67 10.61 -16.86
N PHE A 68 -7.92 10.75 -18.17
CA PHE A 68 -6.88 11.08 -19.14
C PHE A 68 -6.31 12.49 -18.91
N GLU A 69 -7.15 13.49 -18.68
CA GLU A 69 -6.70 14.87 -18.42
C GLU A 69 -5.87 14.93 -17.13
N PHE A 70 -6.32 14.29 -16.07
CA PHE A 70 -5.59 14.23 -14.81
C PHE A 70 -4.21 13.57 -14.97
N LEU A 71 -4.16 12.41 -15.61
CA LEU A 71 -2.89 11.70 -15.81
C LEU A 71 -1.95 12.46 -16.78
N SER A 72 -2.48 13.16 -17.77
CA SER A 72 -1.70 14.04 -18.64
C SER A 72 -1.11 15.22 -17.87
N PHE A 73 -1.90 15.85 -17.00
CA PHE A 73 -1.45 16.90 -16.11
C PHE A 73 -0.32 16.43 -15.17
N ILE A 74 -0.47 15.23 -14.57
CA ILE A 74 0.58 14.63 -13.74
C ILE A 74 1.85 14.35 -14.53
N ALA A 75 1.72 13.79 -15.73
CA ALA A 75 2.85 13.54 -16.62
C ALA A 75 3.59 14.84 -16.98
N GLU A 76 2.85 15.90 -17.26
CA GLU A 76 3.41 17.22 -17.54
C GLU A 76 4.18 17.80 -16.35
N ILE A 77 3.65 17.71 -15.13
CA ILE A 77 4.35 18.11 -13.90
C ILE A 77 5.64 17.31 -13.70
N ARG A 78 5.63 16.01 -14.07
CA ARG A 78 6.81 15.13 -14.01
C ARG A 78 7.83 15.38 -15.13
N GLY A 79 7.57 16.33 -16.03
CA GLY A 79 8.51 16.77 -17.06
C GLY A 79 8.30 16.14 -18.43
N PHE A 80 7.36 15.20 -18.58
CA PHE A 80 7.04 14.61 -19.88
C PHE A 80 6.36 15.63 -20.80
N ARG A 81 6.64 15.58 -22.11
CA ARG A 81 6.10 16.51 -23.11
C ARG A 81 5.71 15.78 -24.40
N ASN A 82 4.81 16.36 -25.12
CA ASN A 82 4.42 15.95 -26.47
C ASN A 82 4.12 14.44 -26.59
N GLU A 83 4.77 13.76 -27.51
CA GLU A 83 4.56 12.36 -27.83
C GLU A 83 4.98 11.44 -26.65
N GLU A 84 6.07 11.77 -25.96
CA GLU A 84 6.53 11.04 -24.77
C GLU A 84 5.47 11.04 -23.67
N MET A 85 4.84 12.19 -23.41
CA MET A 85 3.74 12.30 -22.44
C MET A 85 2.57 11.40 -22.84
N THR A 86 2.15 11.44 -24.10
CA THR A 86 1.03 10.64 -24.59
C THR A 86 1.31 9.14 -24.46
N THR A 87 2.49 8.72 -24.87
CA THR A 87 2.95 7.33 -24.77
C THR A 87 2.99 6.87 -23.31
N ARG A 88 3.51 7.71 -22.41
CA ARG A 88 3.61 7.39 -21.01
C ARG A 88 2.24 7.26 -20.34
N VAL A 89 1.32 8.20 -20.60
CA VAL A 89 -0.06 8.14 -20.11
C VAL A 89 -0.76 6.88 -20.61
N GLN A 90 -0.63 6.57 -21.91
CA GLN A 90 -1.22 5.38 -22.49
C GLN A 90 -0.70 4.10 -21.81
N HIS A 91 0.60 3.98 -21.63
CA HIS A 91 1.24 2.86 -20.97
C HIS A 91 0.72 2.68 -19.53
N VAL A 92 0.64 3.76 -18.76
CA VAL A 92 0.15 3.73 -17.38
C VAL A 92 -1.33 3.36 -17.32
N LEU A 93 -2.18 3.88 -18.22
CA LEU A 93 -3.59 3.51 -18.33
C LEU A 93 -3.79 2.00 -18.58
N GLU A 94 -2.93 1.40 -19.41
CA GLU A 94 -2.95 -0.05 -19.65
C GLU A 94 -2.51 -0.83 -18.43
N LEU A 95 -1.41 -0.44 -17.80
CA LEU A 95 -0.82 -1.12 -16.66
C LEU A 95 -1.78 -1.23 -15.47
N VAL A 96 -2.59 -0.19 -15.22
CA VAL A 96 -3.55 -0.16 -14.10
C VAL A 96 -5.00 -0.46 -14.53
N ASP A 97 -5.22 -0.88 -15.78
CA ASP A 97 -6.54 -1.21 -16.33
C ASP A 97 -7.57 -0.07 -16.19
N LEU A 98 -7.22 1.10 -16.71
CA LEU A 98 -8.07 2.31 -16.74
C LEU A 98 -8.57 2.70 -18.13
N GLN A 99 -8.27 1.93 -19.17
CA GLN A 99 -8.62 2.25 -20.56
C GLN A 99 -10.12 2.46 -20.77
N SER A 100 -10.95 1.62 -20.15
CA SER A 100 -12.41 1.69 -20.29
C SER A 100 -13.04 2.97 -19.73
N VAL A 101 -12.39 3.58 -18.73
CA VAL A 101 -12.86 4.79 -18.03
C VAL A 101 -12.02 6.03 -18.32
N ARG A 102 -11.07 5.99 -19.26
CA ARG A 102 -10.10 7.08 -19.50
C ARG A 102 -10.73 8.47 -19.77
N ARG A 103 -11.94 8.50 -20.33
CA ARG A 103 -12.68 9.74 -20.65
C ARG A 103 -13.72 10.10 -19.60
N GLN A 104 -13.89 9.27 -18.57
CA GLN A 104 -14.87 9.49 -17.52
C GLN A 104 -14.29 10.47 -16.48
N SER A 105 -15.16 11.36 -15.94
CA SER A 105 -14.80 12.22 -14.82
C SER A 105 -14.47 11.38 -13.58
N ILE A 106 -13.36 11.70 -12.91
CA ILE A 106 -12.87 10.99 -11.73
C ILE A 106 -13.91 10.98 -10.61
N GLY A 107 -14.66 12.09 -10.45
CA GLY A 107 -15.70 12.21 -9.44
C GLY A 107 -16.78 11.11 -9.53
N THR A 108 -17.05 10.62 -10.73
CA THR A 108 -18.10 9.61 -11.01
C THR A 108 -17.61 8.16 -10.92
N LEU A 109 -16.30 7.95 -10.69
CA LEU A 109 -15.70 6.63 -10.60
C LEU A 109 -16.02 5.94 -9.27
N SER A 110 -16.06 4.60 -9.29
CA SER A 110 -16.06 3.80 -8.08
C SER A 110 -14.77 3.99 -7.26
N LYS A 111 -14.81 3.66 -5.97
CA LYS A 111 -13.61 3.72 -5.11
C LYS A 111 -12.44 2.95 -5.70
N GLY A 112 -12.68 1.77 -6.28
CA GLY A 112 -11.65 0.94 -6.90
C GLY A 112 -11.00 1.62 -8.09
N PHE A 113 -11.77 2.24 -8.96
CA PHE A 113 -11.21 3.02 -10.08
C PHE A 113 -10.46 4.27 -9.60
N LYS A 114 -10.99 5.01 -8.61
CA LYS A 114 -10.28 6.16 -8.01
C LYS A 114 -8.94 5.73 -7.42
N ARG A 115 -8.88 4.55 -6.76
CA ARG A 115 -7.63 3.99 -6.21
C ARG A 115 -6.62 3.66 -7.31
N ARG A 116 -7.08 3.08 -8.43
CA ARG A 116 -6.22 2.83 -9.60
C ARG A 116 -5.73 4.13 -10.25
N VAL A 117 -6.54 5.18 -10.31
CA VAL A 117 -6.10 6.52 -10.77
C VAL A 117 -4.99 7.06 -9.87
N GLY A 118 -5.14 6.96 -8.55
CA GLY A 118 -4.09 7.36 -7.60
C GLY A 118 -2.81 6.54 -7.77
N LEU A 119 -2.93 5.23 -8.03
CA LEU A 119 -1.78 4.37 -8.31
C LEU A 119 -1.12 4.73 -9.65
N ALA A 120 -1.92 5.01 -10.68
CA ALA A 120 -1.43 5.51 -11.98
C ALA A 120 -0.58 6.78 -11.82
N GLN A 121 -1.06 7.73 -11.02
CA GLN A 121 -0.31 8.93 -10.66
C GLN A 121 1.02 8.59 -10.00
N ALA A 122 1.03 7.66 -9.03
CA ALA A 122 2.22 7.30 -8.28
C ALA A 122 3.32 6.66 -9.15
N ILE A 123 2.93 5.89 -10.18
CA ILE A 123 3.86 5.20 -11.08
C ILE A 123 4.18 5.97 -12.37
N MET A 124 3.60 7.15 -12.57
CA MET A 124 3.70 7.91 -13.83
C MET A 124 5.14 8.14 -14.28
N HIS A 125 6.04 8.45 -13.37
CA HIS A 125 7.46 8.78 -13.65
C HIS A 125 8.41 7.60 -13.47
N ASP A 126 7.88 6.39 -13.35
CA ASP A 126 8.65 5.15 -13.16
C ASP A 126 9.60 5.17 -11.96
N PRO A 127 9.09 5.40 -10.76
CA PRO A 127 9.91 5.55 -9.56
C PRO A 127 10.62 4.24 -9.18
N LYS A 128 11.78 4.34 -8.52
CA LYS A 128 12.49 3.20 -7.92
C LYS A 128 11.79 2.70 -6.66
N VAL A 129 11.18 3.61 -5.90
CA VAL A 129 10.48 3.31 -4.64
C VAL A 129 9.02 3.71 -4.76
N LEU A 130 8.13 2.78 -4.45
CA LEU A 130 6.69 3.00 -4.46
C LEU A 130 6.15 2.88 -3.04
N ILE A 131 5.54 3.94 -2.54
CA ILE A 131 4.95 4.01 -1.20
C ILE A 131 3.43 4.10 -1.34
N LEU A 132 2.72 3.14 -0.76
CA LEU A 132 1.27 3.00 -0.88
C LEU A 132 0.64 2.99 0.52
N ASP A 133 -0.11 4.03 0.84
CA ASP A 133 -0.80 4.15 2.12
C ASP A 133 -2.22 3.58 2.01
N GLU A 134 -2.46 2.46 2.71
CA GLU A 134 -3.72 1.71 2.73
C GLU A 134 -4.26 1.42 1.28
N PRO A 135 -3.48 0.79 0.37
CA PRO A 135 -3.81 0.72 -1.05
C PRO A 135 -5.10 -0.04 -1.39
N THR A 136 -5.56 -0.89 -0.50
CA THR A 136 -6.73 -1.77 -0.69
C THR A 136 -7.91 -1.39 0.21
N ASP A 137 -7.81 -0.30 0.98
CA ASP A 137 -8.87 0.11 1.89
C ASP A 137 -10.17 0.46 1.15
N GLY A 138 -11.29 -0.02 1.69
CA GLY A 138 -12.62 0.23 1.14
C GLY A 138 -12.91 -0.44 -0.20
N LEU A 139 -12.08 -1.39 -0.66
CA LEU A 139 -12.28 -2.16 -1.87
C LEU A 139 -13.00 -3.49 -1.58
N ASP A 140 -13.82 -3.94 -2.53
CA ASP A 140 -14.38 -5.29 -2.51
C ASP A 140 -13.30 -6.36 -2.76
N PRO A 141 -13.57 -7.65 -2.46
CA PRO A 141 -12.58 -8.72 -2.58
C PRO A 141 -11.96 -8.84 -3.98
N ASN A 142 -12.73 -8.66 -5.05
CA ASN A 142 -12.23 -8.75 -6.42
C ASN A 142 -11.29 -7.58 -6.73
N GLN A 143 -11.67 -6.37 -6.34
CA GLN A 143 -10.83 -5.18 -6.50
C GLN A 143 -9.54 -5.29 -5.68
N LYS A 144 -9.61 -5.80 -4.43
CA LYS A 144 -8.42 -6.09 -3.63
C LYS A 144 -7.47 -7.04 -4.34
N HIS A 145 -8.00 -8.13 -4.90
CA HIS A 145 -7.20 -9.11 -5.64
C HIS A 145 -6.48 -8.46 -6.84
N HIS A 146 -7.16 -7.62 -7.62
CA HIS A 146 -6.56 -6.89 -8.74
C HIS A 146 -5.43 -5.97 -8.28
N VAL A 147 -5.65 -5.16 -7.23
CA VAL A 147 -4.63 -4.25 -6.70
C VAL A 147 -3.43 -5.01 -6.14
N ARG A 148 -3.66 -6.12 -5.41
CA ARG A 148 -2.59 -6.99 -4.90
C ARG A 148 -1.72 -7.56 -6.03
N ASN A 149 -2.33 -8.03 -7.11
CA ASN A 149 -1.59 -8.54 -8.27
C ASN A 149 -0.79 -7.44 -8.97
N LEU A 150 -1.36 -6.26 -9.09
CA LEU A 150 -0.67 -5.10 -9.67
C LEU A 150 0.55 -4.71 -8.82
N ILE A 151 0.41 -4.65 -7.49
CA ILE A 151 1.53 -4.39 -6.56
C ILE A 151 2.63 -5.43 -6.73
N LYS A 152 2.29 -6.72 -6.79
CA LYS A 152 3.27 -7.81 -7.02
C LYS A 152 4.01 -7.67 -8.36
N ASN A 153 3.30 -7.25 -9.40
CA ASN A 153 3.92 -7.03 -10.70
C ASN A 153 4.87 -5.83 -10.69
N LEU A 154 4.46 -4.72 -10.06
CA LEU A 154 5.31 -3.53 -9.91
C LEU A 154 6.54 -3.78 -9.05
N ALA A 155 6.44 -4.67 -8.06
CA ALA A 155 7.54 -4.99 -7.16
C ALA A 155 8.69 -5.78 -7.82
N LYS A 156 8.51 -6.32 -9.03
CA LYS A 156 9.55 -7.12 -9.69
C LYS A 156 10.85 -6.34 -9.95
N ASP A 157 10.72 -5.05 -10.18
CA ASP A 157 11.81 -4.12 -10.52
C ASP A 157 11.85 -2.87 -9.63
N LYS A 158 11.04 -2.86 -8.55
CA LYS A 158 10.90 -1.72 -7.64
C LYS A 158 10.93 -2.18 -6.19
N ILE A 159 11.24 -1.24 -5.31
CA ILE A 159 10.99 -1.39 -3.86
C ILE A 159 9.58 -0.89 -3.59
N VAL A 160 8.74 -1.73 -2.99
CA VAL A 160 7.38 -1.34 -2.65
C VAL A 160 7.21 -1.34 -1.13
N ILE A 161 6.68 -0.26 -0.59
CA ILE A 161 6.31 -0.13 0.82
C ILE A 161 4.79 0.05 0.89
N ILE A 162 4.09 -0.80 1.61
CA ILE A 162 2.66 -0.66 1.83
C ILE A 162 2.36 -0.48 3.31
N SER A 163 1.50 0.46 3.66
CA SER A 163 0.90 0.51 4.99
C SER A 163 -0.43 -0.22 4.99
N THR A 164 -0.71 -0.93 6.06
CA THR A 164 -2.02 -1.56 6.29
C THR A 164 -2.23 -1.84 7.78
N HIS A 165 -3.49 -1.99 8.17
CA HIS A 165 -3.88 -2.48 9.49
C HIS A 165 -4.37 -3.93 9.46
N ILE A 166 -4.34 -4.58 8.28
CA ILE A 166 -4.88 -5.92 8.02
C ILE A 166 -3.74 -6.91 7.78
N LEU A 167 -3.58 -7.89 8.68
CA LEU A 167 -2.53 -8.90 8.59
C LEU A 167 -2.64 -9.77 7.32
N GLU A 168 -3.87 -10.13 6.91
CA GLU A 168 -4.11 -10.88 5.68
C GLU A 168 -3.55 -10.18 4.42
N GLU A 169 -3.52 -8.86 4.39
CA GLU A 169 -2.93 -8.12 3.27
C GLU A 169 -1.42 -8.24 3.26
N VAL A 170 -0.80 -8.23 4.45
CA VAL A 170 0.64 -8.45 4.60
C VAL A 170 1.03 -9.83 4.11
N THR A 171 0.35 -10.88 4.58
CA THR A 171 0.63 -12.28 4.17
C THR A 171 0.38 -12.49 2.68
N ALA A 172 -0.60 -11.80 2.11
CA ALA A 172 -0.94 -11.96 0.69
C ALA A 172 0.07 -11.33 -0.27
N VAL A 173 0.79 -10.27 0.12
CA VAL A 173 1.57 -9.43 -0.81
C VAL A 173 3.01 -9.21 -0.38
N CYS A 174 3.27 -9.11 0.94
CA CYS A 174 4.58 -8.68 1.46
C CYS A 174 5.58 -9.83 1.55
N THR A 175 6.84 -9.50 1.29
CA THR A 175 7.99 -10.39 1.52
C THR A 175 8.58 -10.21 2.92
N ARG A 176 8.41 -9.02 3.49
CA ARG A 176 8.82 -8.64 4.85
C ARG A 176 7.79 -7.70 5.44
N ALA A 177 7.65 -7.69 6.76
CA ALA A 177 6.77 -6.76 7.44
C ALA A 177 7.38 -6.21 8.73
N ILE A 178 7.07 -4.95 9.01
CA ILE A 178 7.39 -4.25 10.24
C ILE A 178 6.07 -3.96 10.95
N ILE A 179 5.98 -4.35 12.22
CA ILE A 179 4.84 -4.01 13.07
C ILE A 179 5.19 -2.77 13.88
N ILE A 180 4.34 -1.75 13.78
CA ILE A 180 4.48 -0.49 14.52
C ILE A 180 3.30 -0.31 15.50
N ASN A 181 3.60 0.17 16.70
CA ASN A 181 2.61 0.56 17.68
C ASN A 181 3.12 1.74 18.51
N GLY A 182 2.31 2.79 18.66
CA GLY A 182 2.70 4.00 19.42
C GLY A 182 3.99 4.64 18.92
N GLY A 183 4.23 4.65 17.62
CA GLY A 183 5.44 5.22 16.99
C GLY A 183 6.71 4.39 17.16
N LYS A 184 6.62 3.16 17.69
CA LYS A 184 7.78 2.27 17.90
C LYS A 184 7.64 0.99 17.09
N ILE A 185 8.75 0.50 16.57
CA ILE A 185 8.82 -0.82 15.93
C ILE A 185 8.71 -1.88 17.03
N VAL A 186 7.70 -2.74 16.91
CA VAL A 186 7.42 -3.83 17.85
C VAL A 186 7.98 -5.15 17.36
N ALA A 187 7.91 -5.38 16.04
CA ALA A 187 8.43 -6.59 15.41
C ALA A 187 8.86 -6.29 13.97
N ASP A 188 9.79 -7.10 13.47
CA ASP A 188 10.30 -7.07 12.10
C ASP A 188 10.62 -8.52 11.70
N GLY A 189 10.23 -8.93 10.50
CA GLY A 189 10.45 -10.26 9.98
C GLY A 189 9.58 -10.58 8.77
N THR A 190 9.64 -11.82 8.31
CA THR A 190 8.73 -12.33 7.28
C THR A 190 7.31 -12.47 7.84
N PRO A 191 6.27 -12.44 7.00
CA PRO A 191 4.90 -12.67 7.46
C PRO A 191 4.74 -13.95 8.29
N SER A 192 5.34 -15.06 7.88
CA SER A 192 5.28 -16.34 8.59
C SER A 192 5.96 -16.28 9.97
N GLU A 193 7.10 -15.58 10.09
CA GLU A 193 7.76 -15.38 11.38
C GLU A 193 6.93 -14.52 12.33
N LEU A 194 6.21 -13.53 11.80
CA LEU A 194 5.35 -12.67 12.59
C LEU A 194 4.08 -13.40 13.06
N GLU A 195 3.50 -14.23 12.20
CA GLU A 195 2.37 -15.09 12.55
C GLU A 195 2.73 -16.08 13.65
N SER A 196 3.89 -16.73 13.55
CA SER A 196 4.35 -17.71 14.57
C SER A 196 4.59 -17.09 15.95
N LYS A 197 4.88 -15.78 16.02
CA LYS A 197 5.04 -15.04 17.28
C LYS A 197 3.72 -14.62 17.92
N SER A 198 2.59 -14.78 17.22
CA SER A 198 1.28 -14.45 17.78
C SER A 198 0.89 -15.47 18.85
N ARG A 199 0.39 -14.97 19.99
CA ARG A 199 -0.16 -15.84 21.06
C ARG A 199 -1.40 -16.63 20.60
N TYR A 200 -2.03 -16.22 19.51
CA TYR A 200 -3.22 -16.84 18.93
C TYR A 200 -2.89 -17.66 17.66
N HIS A 201 -1.60 -17.92 17.42
CA HIS A 201 -1.19 -18.78 16.31
C HIS A 201 -1.80 -20.17 16.53
N HIS A 202 -2.54 -20.68 15.55
CA HIS A 202 -3.32 -21.92 15.64
C HIS A 202 -4.48 -21.94 16.67
N SER A 203 -4.92 -20.78 17.18
CA SER A 203 -6.12 -20.77 18.02
C SER A 203 -7.39 -20.84 17.18
N ILE A 204 -8.33 -21.65 17.62
CA ILE A 204 -9.68 -21.75 17.05
C ILE A 204 -10.63 -20.96 17.96
N VAL A 205 -11.37 -20.01 17.39
CA VAL A 205 -12.45 -19.31 18.11
C VAL A 205 -13.76 -20.02 17.80
N VAL A 206 -14.35 -20.62 18.85
CA VAL A 206 -15.67 -21.25 18.75
C VAL A 206 -16.69 -20.32 19.41
N THR A 207 -17.69 -19.90 18.61
CA THR A 207 -18.80 -19.08 19.11
C THR A 207 -20.05 -19.94 19.23
N PHE A 208 -20.56 -20.07 20.45
CA PHE A 208 -21.80 -20.81 20.73
C PHE A 208 -23.02 -19.87 20.62
N SER A 209 -24.12 -20.35 20.07
CA SER A 209 -25.39 -19.61 19.97
C SER A 209 -26.19 -19.58 21.28
N THR A 210 -25.77 -20.37 22.27
CA THR A 210 -26.38 -20.45 23.62
C THR A 210 -25.28 -20.38 24.66
N THR A 211 -25.65 -20.00 25.90
CA THR A 211 -24.71 -19.97 27.02
C THR A 211 -24.26 -21.39 27.34
N TYR A 212 -22.97 -21.67 27.14
CA TYR A 212 -22.34 -22.96 27.44
C TYR A 212 -21.43 -22.83 28.67
N ASN A 213 -21.45 -23.80 29.56
CA ASN A 213 -20.54 -23.79 30.70
C ASN A 213 -19.22 -24.47 30.29
N VAL A 214 -18.20 -23.65 30.02
CA VAL A 214 -16.92 -24.05 29.42
C VAL A 214 -16.09 -24.97 30.32
N GLN A 215 -16.41 -25.12 31.59
CA GLN A 215 -15.59 -25.87 32.56
C GLN A 215 -15.75 -27.39 32.50
N ASP A 216 -16.86 -27.88 32.00
CA ASP A 216 -17.17 -29.31 32.11
C ASP A 216 -16.88 -30.13 30.83
N ASP A 217 -16.85 -29.49 29.62
CA ASP A 217 -16.82 -30.25 28.36
C ASP A 217 -15.60 -30.00 27.47
N LEU A 218 -14.73 -29.03 27.77
CA LEU A 218 -13.53 -28.76 26.97
C LEU A 218 -12.39 -29.78 27.17
N PHE A 219 -12.43 -30.58 28.23
CA PHE A 219 -11.43 -31.61 28.48
C PHE A 219 -11.64 -32.89 27.66
N GLU A 220 -12.84 -33.13 27.14
CA GLU A 220 -13.10 -34.28 26.27
C GLU A 220 -12.71 -34.04 24.79
N LEU A 221 -12.51 -32.76 24.37
CA LEU A 221 -12.12 -32.42 22.99
C LEU A 221 -10.60 -32.46 22.75
N SER A 222 -9.79 -32.70 23.78
CA SER A 222 -8.32 -32.64 23.67
C SER A 222 -7.67 -33.92 23.14
N ASP A 223 -8.37 -35.06 23.10
CA ASP A 223 -7.78 -36.35 22.76
C ASP A 223 -8.00 -36.81 21.29
N ASP A 224 -8.82 -36.07 20.50
CA ASP A 224 -9.20 -36.47 19.14
C ASP A 224 -8.63 -35.57 18.01
N VAL A 225 -7.71 -34.66 18.31
CA VAL A 225 -7.05 -33.81 17.29
C VAL A 225 -5.56 -34.14 17.25
N THR A 226 -5.22 -35.17 16.52
CA THR A 226 -3.88 -35.43 16.01
C THR A 226 -3.78 -35.03 14.54
#